data_f24314c982d83de840b70bd2e7d2a5a1
#
_entry.id   f24314c982d83de840b70bd2e7d2a5a1
#
_cell.length_a   1.000
_cell.length_b   1.000
_cell.length_c   1.000
_cell.angle_alpha   90.00
_cell.angle_beta   90.00
_cell.angle_gamma   90.00
#
_symmetry.space_group_name_H-M   'P 1'
#
loop_
_entity.id
_entity.type
_entity.pdbx_description
1 polymer ?
#
loop_
_entity_poly.entity_id
_entity_poly.type
_entity_poly.pdbx_seq_one_letter_code
_entity_poly.pdbx_strand_id
1 'polypeptide(L)'
;MCGLSGDDGAVRLDHVSYAVARDSFVSTVQWIGSALGAGFVDGGVHPRFGTRNFVLPLSGGTYVEVVTTLDHPAADRAPFGRAVAHRAAEGGGWLGWVVSVDDMAPVETRLGRTSAEGHRVRPDGFDLRWKQIGLLELMEDPQLPYFLEWLVPIEERPSADPRTSTTIHGVSIAGDAASIAEFLGEPADHPLDQIDVTWVEDEEPGLVSVEFATAHGPVTI
;
A
#
# COMPACT_ATOMS: atom_id res chain seq x y z
N MET A 1 0.42 -8.96 -39.48
CA MET A 1 0.78 -9.68 -38.26
C MET A 1 0.88 -8.63 -37.17
N CYS A 2 -0.19 -8.44 -36.45
CA CYS A 2 -0.25 -7.49 -35.33
C CYS A 2 0.28 -8.25 -34.11
N GLY A 3 1.48 -7.88 -33.68
CA GLY A 3 2.04 -8.41 -32.45
C GLY A 3 1.24 -7.81 -31.30
N LEU A 4 0.52 -8.66 -30.61
CA LEU A 4 0.03 -8.37 -29.25
C LEU A 4 1.28 -8.33 -28.37
N SER A 5 1.79 -7.15 -28.08
CA SER A 5 2.66 -6.94 -26.94
C SER A 5 1.80 -7.23 -25.71
N GLY A 6 1.92 -8.43 -25.19
CA GLY A 6 1.38 -8.76 -23.88
C GLY A 6 2.03 -7.81 -22.88
N ASP A 7 1.20 -7.19 -22.10
CA ASP A 7 1.55 -6.44 -20.90
C ASP A 7 1.91 -7.47 -19.81
N ASP A 8 2.94 -8.26 -20.10
CA ASP A 8 3.38 -9.36 -19.23
C ASP A 8 4.19 -8.74 -18.08
N GLY A 9 3.48 -8.36 -17.01
CA GLY A 9 4.10 -8.15 -15.70
C GLY A 9 4.34 -6.72 -15.26
N ALA A 10 3.64 -5.72 -15.81
CA ALA A 10 3.73 -4.34 -15.33
C ALA A 10 3.47 -4.24 -13.82
N VAL A 11 4.39 -3.60 -13.11
CA VAL A 11 4.24 -3.29 -11.69
C VAL A 11 3.24 -2.14 -11.55
N ARG A 12 2.21 -2.33 -10.73
CA ARG A 12 1.14 -1.34 -10.53
C ARG A 12 1.05 -0.94 -9.07
N LEU A 13 0.75 0.33 -8.80
CA LEU A 13 0.40 0.72 -7.45
C LEU A 13 -0.88 -0.02 -7.03
N ASP A 14 -0.83 -0.71 -5.90
CA ASP A 14 -1.97 -1.37 -5.28
C ASP A 14 -2.63 -0.46 -4.24
N HIS A 15 -1.84 0.01 -3.28
CA HIS A 15 -2.33 0.91 -2.25
C HIS A 15 -1.22 1.67 -1.54
N VAL A 16 -1.64 2.63 -0.74
CA VAL A 16 -0.80 3.37 0.19
C VAL A 16 -1.32 3.19 1.60
N SER A 17 -0.40 3.01 2.57
CA SER A 17 -0.74 2.74 3.97
C SER A 17 -0.36 3.92 4.85
N TYR A 18 -1.30 4.34 5.72
CA TYR A 18 -1.14 5.41 6.69
C TYR A 18 -1.27 4.84 8.11
N ALA A 19 -0.20 4.90 8.90
CA ALA A 19 -0.17 4.36 10.25
C ALA A 19 -0.47 5.41 11.31
N VAL A 20 -1.25 5.04 12.32
CA VAL A 20 -1.60 5.93 13.42
C VAL A 20 -1.72 5.19 14.75
N ALA A 21 -1.63 5.94 15.84
CA ALA A 21 -1.95 5.45 17.17
C ALA A 21 -3.44 5.12 17.30
N ARG A 22 -3.78 4.23 18.23
CA ARG A 22 -5.16 3.73 18.42
C ARG A 22 -6.15 4.85 18.77
N ASP A 23 -5.74 5.82 19.54
CA ASP A 23 -6.57 6.96 19.95
C ASP A 23 -6.86 7.92 18.81
N SER A 24 -5.97 8.01 17.82
CA SER A 24 -6.12 8.86 16.64
C SER A 24 -6.77 8.13 15.44
N PHE A 25 -7.02 6.82 15.55
CA PHE A 25 -7.43 5.99 14.42
C PHE A 25 -8.72 6.45 13.77
N VAL A 26 -9.77 6.67 14.56
CA VAL A 26 -11.08 7.09 14.03
C VAL A 26 -11.03 8.51 13.47
N SER A 27 -10.37 9.43 14.16
CA SER A 27 -10.24 10.81 13.70
C SER A 27 -9.45 10.93 12.40
N THR A 28 -8.40 10.12 12.23
CA THR A 28 -7.64 10.07 10.97
C THR A 28 -8.46 9.52 9.81
N VAL A 29 -9.20 8.44 10.03
CA VAL A 29 -10.13 7.87 9.04
C VAL A 29 -11.16 8.92 8.59
N GLN A 30 -11.74 9.68 9.55
CA GLN A 30 -12.70 10.74 9.25
C GLN A 30 -12.04 11.92 8.50
N TRP A 31 -10.85 12.32 8.91
CA TRP A 31 -10.11 13.40 8.26
C TRP A 31 -9.77 13.07 6.81
N ILE A 32 -9.11 11.92 6.56
CA ILE A 32 -8.74 11.51 5.20
C ILE A 32 -10.00 11.29 4.36
N GLY A 33 -11.01 10.61 4.89
CA GLY A 33 -12.27 10.39 4.18
C GLY A 33 -12.96 11.69 3.77
N SER A 34 -12.97 12.68 4.65
CA SER A 34 -13.52 14.01 4.35
C SER A 34 -12.71 14.74 3.28
N ALA A 35 -11.38 14.68 3.35
CA ALA A 35 -10.50 15.30 2.36
C ALA A 35 -10.67 14.67 0.97
N LEU A 36 -10.89 13.36 0.90
CA LEU A 36 -11.02 12.62 -0.35
C LEU A 36 -12.48 12.47 -0.83
N GLY A 37 -13.44 12.99 -0.07
CA GLY A 37 -14.85 12.98 -0.44
C GLY A 37 -15.52 11.61 -0.39
N ALA A 38 -15.01 10.67 0.44
CA ALA A 38 -15.56 9.33 0.56
C ALA A 38 -15.32 8.70 1.95
N GLY A 39 -16.18 7.76 2.31
CA GLY A 39 -16.08 7.02 3.56
C GLY A 39 -15.25 5.74 3.44
N PHE A 40 -14.42 5.50 4.44
CA PHE A 40 -13.74 4.22 4.62
C PHE A 40 -14.70 3.08 4.98
N VAL A 41 -14.31 1.87 4.65
CA VAL A 41 -14.96 0.64 5.08
C VAL A 41 -14.06 -0.12 6.06
N ASP A 42 -14.65 -0.91 6.96
CA ASP A 42 -13.88 -1.74 7.90
C ASP A 42 -13.14 -2.82 7.11
N GLY A 43 -11.83 -2.75 7.11
CA GLY A 43 -10.96 -3.73 6.46
C GLY A 43 -10.75 -4.99 7.31
N GLY A 44 -11.06 -4.93 8.60
CA GLY A 44 -10.97 -6.04 9.53
C GLY A 44 -9.70 -6.07 10.36
N VAL A 45 -9.47 -7.21 10.97
CA VAL A 45 -8.35 -7.49 11.86
C VAL A 45 -7.34 -8.39 11.17
N HIS A 46 -6.06 -8.13 11.39
CA HIS A 46 -4.94 -8.96 10.95
C HIS A 46 -4.32 -9.67 12.18
N PRO A 47 -4.83 -10.83 12.61
CA PRO A 47 -4.42 -11.44 13.87
C PRO A 47 -2.92 -11.79 13.93
N ARG A 48 -2.33 -12.18 12.77
CA ARG A 48 -0.90 -12.52 12.67
C ARG A 48 0.01 -11.31 12.88
N PHE A 49 -0.46 -10.11 12.51
CA PHE A 49 0.30 -8.87 12.63
C PHE A 49 -0.07 -8.07 13.88
N GLY A 50 -1.17 -8.40 14.56
CA GLY A 50 -1.67 -7.63 15.67
C GLY A 50 -2.15 -6.24 15.28
N THR A 51 -2.71 -6.08 14.08
CA THR A 51 -3.18 -4.81 13.52
C THR A 51 -4.63 -4.90 13.08
N ARG A 52 -5.25 -3.74 12.88
CA ARG A 52 -6.51 -3.59 12.16
C ARG A 52 -6.45 -2.39 11.23
N ASN A 53 -7.27 -2.40 10.19
CA ASN A 53 -7.33 -1.29 9.25
C ASN A 53 -8.77 -0.88 8.91
N PHE A 54 -8.87 0.33 8.37
CA PHE A 54 -9.94 0.75 7.48
C PHE A 54 -9.37 0.95 6.09
N VAL A 55 -10.16 0.68 5.07
CA VAL A 55 -9.77 0.84 3.66
C VAL A 55 -10.73 1.79 2.96
N LEU A 56 -10.19 2.64 2.08
CA LEU A 56 -10.96 3.51 1.20
C LEU A 56 -10.69 3.09 -0.25
N PRO A 57 -11.60 2.30 -0.87
CA PRO A 57 -11.50 1.97 -2.29
C PRO A 57 -11.59 3.24 -3.14
N LEU A 58 -10.63 3.40 -4.05
CA LEU A 58 -10.55 4.52 -4.99
C LEU A 58 -10.83 4.06 -6.42
N SER A 59 -11.18 5.01 -7.29
CA SER A 59 -11.20 4.75 -8.72
C SER A 59 -9.79 4.45 -9.24
N GLY A 60 -9.70 3.66 -10.32
CA GLY A 60 -8.39 3.24 -10.86
C GLY A 60 -7.83 1.96 -10.25
N GLY A 61 -8.58 1.28 -9.39
CA GLY A 61 -8.18 -0.04 -8.84
C GLY A 61 -7.22 0.04 -7.66
N THR A 62 -7.03 1.22 -7.07
CA THR A 62 -6.18 1.46 -5.90
C THR A 62 -7.01 1.68 -4.63
N TYR A 63 -6.38 1.73 -3.47
CA TYR A 63 -7.04 2.12 -2.22
C TYR A 63 -6.07 2.78 -1.22
N VAL A 64 -6.63 3.49 -0.25
CA VAL A 64 -5.91 3.96 0.93
C VAL A 64 -6.21 3.04 2.09
N GLU A 65 -5.18 2.60 2.78
CA GLU A 65 -5.27 1.89 4.05
C GLU A 65 -4.93 2.86 5.20
N VAL A 66 -5.78 2.96 6.21
CA VAL A 66 -5.41 3.51 7.52
C VAL A 66 -5.31 2.36 8.49
N VAL A 67 -4.14 2.21 9.12
CA VAL A 67 -3.81 1.04 9.95
C VAL A 67 -3.37 1.45 11.34
N THR A 68 -3.73 0.64 12.34
CA THR A 68 -3.30 0.80 13.73
C THR A 68 -3.01 -0.55 14.37
N THR A 69 -2.23 -0.55 15.44
CA THR A 69 -1.98 -1.76 16.24
C THR A 69 -3.16 -2.10 17.14
N LEU A 70 -3.32 -3.38 17.43
CA LEU A 70 -4.18 -3.89 18.48
C LEU A 70 -3.41 -3.99 19.81
N ASP A 71 -4.14 -4.10 20.91
CA ASP A 71 -3.57 -4.53 22.19
C ASP A 71 -3.41 -6.05 22.19
N HIS A 72 -2.42 -6.51 21.43
CA HIS A 72 -2.19 -7.93 21.20
C HIS A 72 -0.69 -8.21 21.02
N PRO A 73 -0.13 -9.26 21.63
CA PRO A 73 1.30 -9.55 21.57
C PRO A 73 1.88 -9.76 20.17
N ALA A 74 1.04 -10.03 19.17
CA ALA A 74 1.47 -10.13 17.77
C ALA A 74 1.94 -8.78 17.22
N ALA A 75 1.40 -7.65 17.71
CA ALA A 75 1.82 -6.32 17.30
C ALA A 75 3.31 -6.07 17.58
N ASP A 76 3.81 -6.56 18.72
CA ASP A 76 5.21 -6.40 19.13
C ASP A 76 6.17 -7.40 18.46
N ARG A 77 5.64 -8.49 17.90
CA ARG A 77 6.45 -9.58 17.33
C ARG A 77 6.50 -9.55 15.82
N ALA A 78 5.38 -9.25 15.18
CA ALA A 78 5.29 -9.25 13.72
C ALA A 78 5.97 -8.01 13.12
N PRO A 79 6.78 -8.14 12.06
CA PRO A 79 7.45 -7.00 11.43
C PRO A 79 6.49 -5.87 11.06
N PHE A 80 5.37 -6.17 10.43
CA PHE A 80 4.36 -5.17 10.07
C PHE A 80 3.75 -4.48 11.30
N GLY A 81 3.40 -5.24 12.35
CA GLY A 81 2.89 -4.67 13.61
C GLY A 81 3.88 -3.70 14.24
N ARG A 82 5.17 -4.06 14.25
CA ARG A 82 6.25 -3.19 14.75
C ARG A 82 6.44 -1.94 13.89
N ALA A 83 6.37 -2.06 12.56
CA ALA A 83 6.44 -0.90 11.66
C ALA A 83 5.29 0.08 11.91
N VAL A 84 4.05 -0.43 12.04
CA VAL A 84 2.88 0.39 12.39
C VAL A 84 3.05 1.06 13.76
N ALA A 85 3.52 0.31 14.78
CA ALA A 85 3.76 0.85 16.12
C ALA A 85 4.83 1.94 16.13
N HIS A 86 5.92 1.73 15.39
CA HIS A 86 7.02 2.68 15.27
C HIS A 86 6.54 3.99 14.62
N ARG A 87 5.91 3.92 13.45
CA ARG A 87 5.39 5.11 12.75
C ARG A 87 4.34 5.85 13.58
N ALA A 88 3.47 5.11 14.28
CA ALA A 88 2.47 5.69 15.19
C ALA A 88 3.12 6.44 16.37
N ALA A 89 4.23 5.94 16.92
CA ALA A 89 4.96 6.58 18.00
C ALA A 89 5.65 7.88 17.57
N GLU A 90 5.96 8.05 16.30
CA GLU A 90 6.51 9.26 15.67
C GLU A 90 5.43 10.28 15.29
N GLY A 91 4.20 10.08 15.70
CA GLY A 91 3.07 10.97 15.42
C GLY A 91 2.14 10.51 14.31
N GLY A 92 2.40 9.34 13.73
CA GLY A 92 1.66 8.79 12.59
C GLY A 92 2.11 9.37 11.24
N GLY A 93 1.49 8.91 10.17
CA GLY A 93 1.83 9.35 8.82
C GLY A 93 1.88 8.20 7.83
N TRP A 94 2.35 8.48 6.63
CA TRP A 94 2.55 7.47 5.61
C TRP A 94 3.55 6.41 6.13
N LEU A 95 3.15 5.15 6.03
CA LEU A 95 3.94 4.01 6.45
C LEU A 95 4.69 3.41 5.27
N GLY A 96 4.06 3.45 4.09
CA GLY A 96 4.65 2.88 2.90
C GLY A 96 3.66 2.77 1.75
N TRP A 97 4.16 2.29 0.64
CA TRP A 97 3.43 2.06 -0.59
C TRP A 97 3.59 0.62 -1.05
N VAL A 98 2.58 0.12 -1.74
CA VAL A 98 2.46 -1.29 -2.08
C VAL A 98 2.18 -1.41 -3.56
N VAL A 99 2.90 -2.29 -4.20
CA VAL A 99 2.72 -2.57 -5.63
C VAL A 99 2.18 -3.97 -5.85
N SER A 100 1.38 -4.14 -6.88
CA SER A 100 0.86 -5.45 -7.27
C SER A 100 1.44 -5.90 -8.61
N VAL A 101 1.57 -7.21 -8.72
CA VAL A 101 1.95 -7.94 -9.94
C VAL A 101 0.93 -9.05 -10.19
N ASP A 102 0.80 -9.47 -11.45
CA ASP A 102 -0.08 -10.58 -11.81
C ASP A 102 0.55 -11.95 -11.54
N ASP A 103 1.89 -12.03 -11.51
CA ASP A 103 2.66 -13.23 -11.18
C ASP A 103 3.88 -12.85 -10.34
N MET A 104 4.03 -13.46 -9.19
CA MET A 104 5.15 -13.20 -8.28
C MET A 104 6.46 -13.90 -8.71
N ALA A 105 6.41 -14.92 -9.56
CA ALA A 105 7.59 -15.71 -9.90
C ALA A 105 8.75 -14.92 -10.54
N PRO A 106 8.51 -13.93 -11.43
CA PRO A 106 9.58 -13.06 -11.93
C PRO A 106 10.23 -12.23 -10.82
N VAL A 107 9.43 -11.71 -9.88
CA VAL A 107 9.92 -10.94 -8.73
C VAL A 107 10.75 -11.82 -7.80
N GLU A 108 10.28 -13.03 -7.48
CA GLU A 108 11.03 -14.02 -6.69
C GLU A 108 12.40 -14.32 -7.31
N THR A 109 12.42 -14.52 -8.63
CA THR A 109 13.67 -14.80 -9.37
C THR A 109 14.63 -13.62 -9.33
N ARG A 110 14.13 -12.38 -9.58
CA ARG A 110 14.95 -11.17 -9.60
C ARG A 110 15.54 -10.86 -8.23
N LEU A 111 14.72 -10.94 -7.18
CA LEU A 111 15.14 -10.60 -5.83
C LEU A 111 15.85 -11.75 -5.11
N GLY A 112 15.85 -12.98 -5.69
CA GLY A 112 16.42 -14.17 -5.04
C GLY A 112 15.71 -14.54 -3.75
N ARG A 113 14.40 -14.27 -3.64
CA ARG A 113 13.59 -14.45 -2.43
C ARG A 113 12.32 -15.22 -2.76
N THR A 114 11.81 -15.98 -1.81
CA THR A 114 10.51 -16.65 -1.93
C THR A 114 9.43 -15.77 -1.27
N SER A 115 8.29 -15.64 -1.94
CA SER A 115 7.13 -14.94 -1.40
C SER A 115 6.53 -15.65 -0.19
N ALA A 116 5.95 -14.90 0.72
CA ALA A 116 5.19 -15.42 1.83
C ALA A 116 3.69 -15.28 1.55
N GLU A 117 2.90 -16.30 1.89
CA GLU A 117 1.45 -16.20 1.83
C GLU A 117 0.91 -15.35 2.98
N GLY A 118 0.03 -14.42 2.64
CA GLY A 118 -0.77 -13.63 3.56
C GLY A 118 -2.25 -13.96 3.40
N HIS A 119 -3.01 -13.81 4.48
CA HIS A 119 -4.47 -13.85 4.42
C HIS A 119 -5.10 -13.07 5.57
N ARG A 120 -6.33 -12.64 5.37
CA ARG A 120 -7.21 -12.15 6.42
C ARG A 120 -8.66 -12.50 6.11
N VAL A 121 -9.46 -12.65 7.16
CA VAL A 121 -10.90 -12.81 7.02
C VAL A 121 -11.56 -11.45 7.15
N ARG A 122 -12.31 -11.05 6.12
CA ARG A 122 -13.11 -9.83 6.12
C ARG A 122 -14.29 -9.95 7.10
N PRO A 123 -14.94 -8.83 7.50
CA PRO A 123 -16.13 -8.87 8.36
C PRO A 123 -17.29 -9.71 7.81
N ASP A 124 -17.39 -9.86 6.49
CA ASP A 124 -18.39 -10.70 5.80
C ASP A 124 -18.05 -12.19 5.77
N GLY A 125 -16.88 -12.58 6.31
CA GLY A 125 -16.40 -13.96 6.39
C GLY A 125 -15.58 -14.42 5.18
N PHE A 126 -15.35 -13.57 4.17
CA PHE A 126 -14.53 -13.92 3.01
C PHE A 126 -13.04 -13.99 3.39
N ASP A 127 -12.34 -15.09 3.01
CA ASP A 127 -10.91 -15.26 3.23
C ASP A 127 -10.11 -14.63 2.08
N LEU A 128 -9.66 -13.39 2.29
CA LEU A 128 -8.83 -12.64 1.36
C LEU A 128 -7.40 -13.16 1.41
N ARG A 129 -6.83 -13.54 0.28
CA ARG A 129 -5.51 -14.21 0.18
C ARG A 129 -4.61 -13.55 -0.83
N TRP A 130 -3.30 -13.51 -0.51
CA TRP A 130 -2.26 -12.94 -1.37
C TRP A 130 -0.91 -13.60 -1.13
N LYS A 131 0.05 -13.41 -2.05
CA LYS A 131 1.48 -13.57 -1.80
C LYS A 131 2.12 -12.21 -1.62
N GLN A 132 3.24 -12.13 -0.91
CA GLN A 132 3.95 -10.88 -0.66
C GLN A 132 5.46 -11.05 -0.56
N ILE A 133 6.22 -10.03 -1.02
CA ILE A 133 7.67 -9.88 -0.83
C ILE A 133 7.96 -8.44 -0.43
N GLY A 134 8.90 -8.23 0.50
CA GLY A 134 9.36 -6.89 0.91
C GLY A 134 8.77 -6.37 2.22
N LEU A 135 7.75 -7.02 2.77
CA LEU A 135 7.12 -6.58 4.01
C LEU A 135 8.08 -6.60 5.22
N LEU A 136 9.07 -7.49 5.21
CA LEU A 136 10.03 -7.60 6.31
C LEU A 136 11.00 -6.42 6.35
N GLU A 137 11.30 -5.83 5.20
CA GLU A 137 12.22 -4.73 5.00
C GLU A 137 11.62 -3.35 5.29
N LEU A 138 10.31 -3.26 5.47
CA LEU A 138 9.59 -2.00 5.66
C LEU A 138 10.15 -1.10 6.80
N MET A 139 10.76 -1.69 7.81
CA MET A 139 11.43 -0.94 8.89
C MET A 139 12.92 -0.68 8.62
N GLU A 140 13.55 -1.51 7.78
CA GLU A 140 14.98 -1.42 7.49
C GLU A 140 15.25 -0.46 6.33
N ASP A 141 14.34 -0.43 5.37
CA ASP A 141 14.41 0.41 4.18
C ASP A 141 13.00 0.89 3.76
N PRO A 142 12.47 1.92 4.43
CA PRO A 142 11.09 2.38 4.23
C PRO A 142 10.83 3.06 2.87
N GLN A 143 11.87 3.34 2.07
CA GLN A 143 11.70 3.81 0.70
C GLN A 143 11.15 2.72 -0.24
N LEU A 144 11.44 1.45 0.05
CA LEU A 144 11.05 0.34 -0.81
C LEU A 144 9.57 -0.02 -0.63
N PRO A 145 8.85 -0.31 -1.72
CA PRO A 145 7.51 -0.90 -1.61
C PRO A 145 7.61 -2.37 -1.24
N TYR A 146 6.50 -2.97 -0.86
CA TYR A 146 6.39 -4.41 -0.92
C TYR A 146 5.46 -4.84 -2.06
N PHE A 147 5.73 -6.03 -2.60
CA PHE A 147 4.97 -6.61 -3.70
C PHE A 147 3.81 -7.45 -3.19
N LEU A 148 2.68 -7.39 -3.90
CA LEU A 148 1.53 -8.27 -3.73
C LEU A 148 1.19 -8.99 -5.04
N GLU A 149 0.82 -10.26 -4.94
CA GLU A 149 0.04 -11.00 -5.93
C GLU A 149 -1.27 -11.42 -5.26
N TRP A 150 -2.39 -10.89 -5.73
CA TRP A 150 -3.70 -11.27 -5.22
C TRP A 150 -4.09 -12.69 -5.68
N LEU A 151 -4.40 -13.58 -4.74
CA LEU A 151 -4.87 -14.93 -4.99
C LEU A 151 -6.41 -15.03 -4.99
N VAL A 152 -7.07 -13.91 -5.13
CA VAL A 152 -8.53 -13.79 -5.17
C VAL A 152 -8.95 -13.03 -6.43
N PRO A 153 -10.20 -13.24 -6.92
CA PRO A 153 -10.75 -12.49 -8.04
C PRO A 153 -10.71 -10.98 -7.80
N ILE A 154 -10.66 -10.18 -8.87
CA ILE A 154 -10.58 -8.72 -8.78
C ILE A 154 -11.76 -8.13 -8.02
N GLU A 155 -12.93 -8.74 -8.13
CA GLU A 155 -14.18 -8.33 -7.49
C GLU A 155 -14.14 -8.48 -5.95
N GLU A 156 -13.17 -9.25 -5.45
CA GLU A 156 -12.99 -9.49 -4.01
C GLU A 156 -11.85 -8.68 -3.39
N ARG A 157 -11.09 -7.96 -4.22
CA ARG A 157 -9.98 -7.13 -3.74
C ARG A 157 -10.49 -5.90 -2.97
N PRO A 158 -9.67 -5.32 -2.08
CA PRO A 158 -10.07 -4.12 -1.33
C PRO A 158 -10.42 -2.91 -2.20
N SER A 159 -9.91 -2.85 -3.43
CA SER A 159 -10.19 -1.79 -4.42
C SER A 159 -11.42 -2.04 -5.29
N ALA A 160 -12.13 -3.17 -5.14
CA ALA A 160 -13.14 -3.65 -6.09
C ALA A 160 -14.42 -2.79 -6.18
N ASP A 161 -14.78 -2.08 -5.11
CA ASP A 161 -16.00 -1.29 -5.04
C ASP A 161 -15.66 0.19 -4.73
N PRO A 162 -15.16 0.96 -5.72
CA PRO A 162 -14.83 2.36 -5.50
C PRO A 162 -16.09 3.17 -5.21
N ARG A 163 -16.08 3.87 -4.07
CA ARG A 163 -17.20 4.71 -3.62
C ARG A 163 -17.01 6.19 -3.94
N THR A 164 -16.02 6.50 -4.72
CA THR A 164 -15.63 7.85 -5.10
C THR A 164 -15.01 7.84 -6.48
N SER A 165 -15.06 8.97 -7.18
CA SER A 165 -14.30 9.18 -8.41
C SER A 165 -12.84 9.59 -8.16
N THR A 166 -12.44 9.72 -6.90
CA THR A 166 -11.08 10.07 -6.52
C THR A 166 -10.10 8.98 -6.95
N THR A 167 -8.95 9.40 -7.49
CA THR A 167 -7.84 8.54 -7.89
C THR A 167 -6.57 9.01 -7.20
N ILE A 168 -5.59 8.12 -7.04
CA ILE A 168 -4.21 8.54 -6.76
C ILE A 168 -3.63 9.06 -8.07
N HIS A 169 -3.12 10.28 -8.08
CA HIS A 169 -2.49 10.92 -9.22
C HIS A 169 -0.97 10.76 -9.18
N GLY A 170 -0.38 10.89 -7.99
CA GLY A 170 1.04 10.74 -7.82
C GLY A 170 1.45 10.47 -6.38
N VAL A 171 2.70 10.07 -6.22
CA VAL A 171 3.37 9.88 -4.93
C VAL A 171 4.71 10.60 -4.91
N SER A 172 5.08 11.17 -3.77
CA SER A 172 6.41 11.70 -3.53
C SER A 172 7.17 10.77 -2.61
N ILE A 173 8.34 10.32 -3.03
CA ILE A 173 9.15 9.35 -2.31
C ILE A 173 10.53 9.95 -2.06
N ALA A 174 10.96 9.95 -0.81
CA ALA A 174 12.33 10.25 -0.41
C ALA A 174 13.16 8.98 -0.47
N GLY A 175 14.29 9.01 -1.18
CA GLY A 175 15.17 7.87 -1.29
C GLY A 175 16.02 7.85 -2.55
N ASP A 176 16.67 6.73 -2.78
CA ASP A 176 17.51 6.51 -3.97
C ASP A 176 16.65 5.91 -5.11
N ALA A 177 16.31 6.76 -6.08
CA ALA A 177 15.54 6.38 -7.25
C ALA A 177 16.12 5.19 -8.01
N ALA A 178 17.45 5.08 -8.09
CA ALA A 178 18.09 3.98 -8.80
C ALA A 178 17.92 2.64 -8.07
N SER A 179 18.10 2.65 -6.75
CA SER A 179 17.89 1.45 -5.91
C SER A 179 16.42 0.99 -5.93
N ILE A 180 15.48 1.94 -5.90
CA ILE A 180 14.05 1.63 -5.95
C ILE A 180 13.67 1.06 -7.33
N ALA A 181 14.17 1.65 -8.41
CA ALA A 181 13.95 1.16 -9.77
C ALA A 181 14.51 -0.25 -9.98
N GLU A 182 15.72 -0.53 -9.48
CA GLU A 182 16.31 -1.87 -9.49
C GLU A 182 15.45 -2.87 -8.70
N PHE A 183 14.96 -2.46 -7.52
CA PHE A 183 14.09 -3.30 -6.69
C PHE A 183 12.76 -3.59 -7.39
N LEU A 184 12.17 -2.60 -8.03
CA LEU A 184 10.93 -2.77 -8.80
C LEU A 184 11.13 -3.57 -10.08
N GLY A 185 12.32 -3.48 -10.69
CA GLY A 185 12.60 -4.01 -12.02
C GLY A 185 12.05 -3.14 -13.15
N GLU A 186 11.83 -1.85 -12.86
CA GLU A 186 11.23 -0.85 -13.74
C GLU A 186 12.17 0.35 -13.92
N PRO A 187 12.03 1.15 -15.00
CA PRO A 187 12.84 2.34 -15.20
C PRO A 187 12.62 3.42 -14.12
N ALA A 188 13.68 4.10 -13.68
CA ALA A 188 13.59 5.11 -12.62
C ALA A 188 12.82 6.37 -13.01
N ASP A 189 12.75 6.69 -14.30
CA ASP A 189 12.00 7.83 -14.84
C ASP A 189 10.50 7.54 -15.00
N HIS A 190 10.12 6.27 -14.96
CA HIS A 190 8.73 5.87 -15.08
C HIS A 190 8.48 4.51 -14.38
N PRO A 191 8.65 4.44 -13.05
CA PRO A 191 8.60 3.17 -12.33
C PRO A 191 7.20 2.60 -12.15
N LEU A 192 6.15 3.42 -12.40
CA LEU A 192 4.74 3.03 -12.35
C LEU A 192 3.99 3.68 -13.52
N ASP A 193 3.39 2.90 -14.39
CA ASP A 193 2.72 3.40 -15.60
C ASP A 193 1.45 4.23 -15.33
N GLN A 194 0.87 4.10 -14.14
CA GLN A 194 -0.47 4.61 -13.83
C GLN A 194 -0.48 5.90 -13.04
N ILE A 195 0.64 6.25 -12.39
CA ILE A 195 0.75 7.41 -11.51
C ILE A 195 2.11 8.07 -11.64
N ASP A 196 2.18 9.36 -11.34
CA ASP A 196 3.43 10.09 -11.29
C ASP A 196 4.22 9.75 -10.02
N VAL A 197 5.51 9.46 -10.17
CA VAL A 197 6.43 9.28 -9.04
C VAL A 197 7.41 10.45 -9.02
N THR A 198 7.38 11.22 -7.94
CA THR A 198 8.29 12.33 -7.71
C THR A 198 9.33 11.94 -6.67
N TRP A 199 10.60 12.02 -7.05
CA TRP A 199 11.70 11.81 -6.14
C TRP A 199 12.01 13.11 -5.39
N VAL A 200 12.05 13.06 -4.07
CA VAL A 200 12.30 14.22 -3.22
C VAL A 200 13.48 13.95 -2.29
N GLU A 201 14.14 15.04 -1.85
CA GLU A 201 15.15 14.97 -0.79
C GLU A 201 14.43 15.20 0.54
N ASP A 202 14.55 14.26 1.46
CA ASP A 202 14.05 14.36 2.83
C ASP A 202 15.06 13.73 3.79
N GLU A 203 15.00 14.08 5.07
CA GLU A 203 15.89 13.53 6.10
C GLU A 203 15.54 12.05 6.38
N GLU A 204 14.27 11.67 6.22
CA GLU A 204 13.78 10.30 6.41
C GLU A 204 13.36 9.70 5.07
N PRO A 205 13.94 8.54 4.65
CA PRO A 205 13.52 7.87 3.45
C PRO A 205 12.11 7.26 3.61
N GLY A 206 11.36 7.23 2.50
CA GLY A 206 10.02 6.62 2.46
C GLY A 206 9.00 7.41 1.67
N LEU A 207 7.73 7.04 1.82
CA LEU A 207 6.60 7.75 1.23
C LEU A 207 6.33 9.04 1.99
N VAL A 208 6.55 10.18 1.33
CA VAL A 208 6.44 11.53 1.92
C VAL A 208 5.03 12.08 1.77
N SER A 209 4.46 11.99 0.57
CA SER A 209 3.12 12.48 0.31
C SER A 209 2.44 11.73 -0.83
N VAL A 210 1.11 11.81 -0.85
CA VAL A 210 0.27 11.25 -1.91
C VAL A 210 -0.64 12.36 -2.45
N GLU A 211 -0.63 12.52 -3.77
CA GLU A 211 -1.51 13.45 -4.47
C GLU A 211 -2.72 12.70 -5.04
N PHE A 212 -3.90 13.22 -4.72
CA PHE A 212 -5.18 12.67 -5.15
C PHE A 212 -5.88 13.65 -6.10
N ALA A 213 -6.41 13.13 -7.20
CA ALA A 213 -7.35 13.87 -8.03
C ALA A 213 -8.77 13.61 -7.53
N THR A 214 -9.40 14.65 -6.95
CA THR A 214 -10.76 14.57 -6.42
C THR A 214 -11.75 15.35 -7.28
N ALA A 215 -13.06 15.13 -7.08
CA ALA A 215 -14.11 15.91 -7.76
C ALA A 215 -14.04 17.42 -7.47
N HIS A 216 -13.33 17.83 -6.41
CA HIS A 216 -13.21 19.23 -5.97
C HIS A 216 -11.84 19.85 -6.25
N GLY A 217 -10.97 19.13 -6.95
CA GLY A 217 -9.60 19.51 -7.27
C GLY A 217 -8.56 18.58 -6.63
N PRO A 218 -7.27 18.85 -6.84
CA PRO A 218 -6.19 18.05 -6.25
C PRO A 218 -6.14 18.23 -4.73
N VAL A 219 -5.82 17.13 -4.05
CA VAL A 219 -5.60 17.10 -2.59
C VAL A 219 -4.29 16.36 -2.35
N THR A 220 -3.40 16.93 -1.56
CA THR A 220 -2.16 16.28 -1.11
C THR A 220 -2.24 15.97 0.38
N ILE A 221 -1.94 14.75 0.74
CA ILE A 221 -1.87 14.27 2.13
C ILE A 221 -0.46 13.80 2.43
#